data_2e239452fe5c35215e4547823d3b4bdc
#
_entry.id   2e239452fe5c35215e4547823d3b4bdc
#
_cell.length_a   1.000
_cell.length_b   1.000
_cell.length_c   1.000
_cell.angle_alpha   90.00
_cell.angle_beta   90.00
_cell.angle_gamma   90.00
#
_symmetry.space_group_name_H-M   'P 1'
#
loop_
_entity.id
_entity.type
_entity.pdbx_description
1 polymer ?
#
loop_
_entity_poly.entity_id
_entity_poly.type
_entity_poly.pdbx_seq_one_letter_code
_entity_poly.pdbx_strand_id
1 'polypeptide(L)'
;AMPAADGMVIKTNTQKIEKARKGVMEFLLANHPLDCPVCDQGGECDLQDQSMFYGIDKSRFKENKRAVPDKNMGPLIKTQMTRCIHCTRCIRFATEIAGVPEIGAIGRGEDMQITTYLEQSMQSELSANVVDLCPVGALTSKPYVFEARPWELKKTESIDVMDAIGSNIRVDTYDWEVKRVLPIINEDINAVSYTHLTLPTKRI
;
A
#
# COMPACT_ATOMS: atom_id res chain seq x y z
N ALA A 1 -2.11 21.16 -1.70
CA ALA A 1 -2.48 21.06 -3.11
C ALA A 1 -3.00 22.43 -3.57
N MET A 2 -2.75 22.80 -4.82
CA MET A 2 -3.22 24.03 -5.42
C MET A 2 -4.12 23.64 -6.61
N PRO A 3 -5.31 24.26 -6.78
CA PRO A 3 -6.17 23.95 -7.91
C PRO A 3 -5.49 24.34 -9.23
N ALA A 4 -5.75 23.57 -10.27
CA ALA A 4 -5.27 23.89 -11.62
C ALA A 4 -6.07 25.08 -12.18
N ALA A 5 -5.42 25.92 -12.97
CA ALA A 5 -6.04 27.06 -13.65
C ALA A 5 -5.57 27.12 -15.11
N ASP A 6 -6.39 27.71 -15.97
CA ASP A 6 -6.06 27.90 -17.38
C ASP A 6 -4.80 28.76 -17.54
N GLY A 7 -3.95 28.38 -18.48
CA GLY A 7 -2.66 29.03 -18.73
C GLY A 7 -1.56 28.70 -17.72
N MET A 8 -1.80 27.82 -16.75
CA MET A 8 -0.78 27.41 -15.79
C MET A 8 0.32 26.61 -16.47
N VAL A 9 1.58 27.03 -16.31
CA VAL A 9 2.76 26.32 -16.79
C VAL A 9 3.41 25.57 -15.63
N ILE A 10 3.39 24.24 -15.69
CA ILE A 10 3.94 23.36 -14.65
C ILE A 10 5.25 22.76 -15.16
N LYS A 11 6.34 23.01 -14.44
CA LYS A 11 7.63 22.39 -14.70
C LYS A 11 7.79 21.17 -13.81
N THR A 12 8.11 20.01 -14.38
CA THR A 12 8.26 18.74 -13.65
C THR A 12 9.70 18.25 -13.57
N ASN A 13 10.61 18.88 -14.30
CA ASN A 13 12.01 18.46 -14.41
C ASN A 13 12.96 19.67 -14.33
N THR A 14 13.25 20.11 -13.11
CA THR A 14 14.22 21.17 -12.83
C THR A 14 15.07 20.77 -11.63
N GLN A 15 16.29 21.32 -11.51
CA GLN A 15 17.16 21.08 -10.36
C GLN A 15 16.49 21.40 -9.02
N LYS A 16 15.61 22.41 -8.97
CA LYS A 16 14.82 22.74 -7.77
C LYS A 16 13.85 21.62 -7.40
N ILE A 17 13.21 21.03 -8.40
CA ILE A 17 12.26 19.92 -8.20
C ILE A 17 12.99 18.66 -7.76
N GLU A 18 14.12 18.34 -8.37
CA GLU A 18 14.96 17.21 -7.96
C GLU A 18 15.41 17.34 -6.51
N LYS A 19 15.90 18.53 -6.13
CA LYS A 19 16.29 18.81 -4.74
C LYS A 19 15.10 18.66 -3.78
N ALA A 20 13.92 19.11 -4.18
CA ALA A 20 12.70 18.98 -3.37
C ALA A 20 12.29 17.50 -3.21
N ARG A 21 12.32 16.71 -4.29
CA ARG A 21 12.03 15.26 -4.25
C ARG A 21 13.01 14.52 -3.35
N LYS A 22 14.31 14.79 -3.45
CA LYS A 22 15.33 14.23 -2.55
C LYS A 22 15.04 14.56 -1.08
N GLY A 23 14.67 15.80 -0.79
CA GLY A 23 14.29 16.22 0.56
C GLY A 23 13.05 15.51 1.09
N VAL A 24 12.03 15.31 0.25
CA VAL A 24 10.82 14.54 0.61
C VAL A 24 11.18 13.08 0.89
N MET A 25 12.00 12.46 0.04
CA MET A 25 12.45 11.07 0.27
C MET A 25 13.23 10.92 1.56
N GLU A 26 14.16 11.82 1.83
CA GLU A 26 14.93 11.84 3.08
C GLU A 26 14.01 11.94 4.31
N PHE A 27 12.98 12.79 4.22
CA PHE A 27 11.99 12.95 5.29
C PHE A 27 11.16 11.67 5.50
N LEU A 28 10.68 11.05 4.42
CA LEU A 28 9.92 9.79 4.52
C LEU A 28 10.75 8.64 5.09
N LEU A 29 12.05 8.61 4.77
CA LEU A 29 12.97 7.57 5.23
C LEU A 29 13.50 7.80 6.65
N ALA A 30 13.35 9.01 7.21
CA ALA A 30 13.86 9.35 8.54
C ALA A 30 13.39 8.36 9.61
N ASN A 31 12.10 8.07 9.64
CA ASN A 31 11.49 7.13 10.58
C ASN A 31 11.17 5.75 10.00
N HIS A 32 11.32 5.56 8.68
CA HIS A 32 11.03 4.28 8.06
C HIS A 32 12.07 3.21 8.48
N PRO A 33 11.67 2.01 8.94
CA PRO A 33 12.61 0.98 9.37
C PRO A 33 13.36 0.38 8.18
N LEU A 34 14.56 -0.15 8.42
CA LEU A 34 15.38 -0.82 7.41
C LEU A 34 15.00 -2.29 7.24
N ASP A 35 13.71 -2.54 7.07
CA ASP A 35 13.08 -3.86 7.09
C ASP A 35 12.93 -4.50 5.70
N CYS A 36 13.40 -3.89 4.62
CA CYS A 36 13.17 -4.39 3.26
C CYS A 36 13.43 -5.91 3.08
N PRO A 37 14.49 -6.49 3.67
CA PRO A 37 14.74 -7.93 3.56
C PRO A 37 13.68 -8.82 4.21
N VAL A 38 12.96 -8.31 5.21
CA VAL A 38 11.89 -9.02 5.95
C VAL A 38 10.51 -8.41 5.73
N CYS A 39 10.38 -7.50 4.77
CA CYS A 39 9.12 -6.84 4.44
C CYS A 39 8.45 -7.53 3.26
N ASP A 40 7.18 -7.92 3.39
CA ASP A 40 6.43 -8.57 2.30
C ASP A 40 6.22 -7.68 1.08
N GLN A 41 6.31 -6.36 1.26
CA GLN A 41 6.24 -5.40 0.14
C GLN A 41 7.57 -5.26 -0.62
N GLY A 42 8.64 -5.89 -0.14
CA GLY A 42 9.97 -5.80 -0.76
C GLY A 42 9.97 -6.31 -2.21
N GLY A 43 10.41 -5.46 -3.15
CA GLY A 43 10.41 -5.74 -4.60
C GLY A 43 9.15 -5.25 -5.35
N GLU A 44 8.14 -4.74 -4.63
CA GLU A 44 6.93 -4.12 -5.20
C GLU A 44 6.46 -2.94 -4.32
N CYS A 45 7.40 -2.21 -3.75
CA CYS A 45 7.14 -1.12 -2.81
C CYS A 45 7.40 0.24 -3.45
N ASP A 46 6.37 1.08 -3.55
CA ASP A 46 6.48 2.43 -4.12
C ASP A 46 7.57 3.26 -3.43
N LEU A 47 7.69 3.16 -2.10
CA LEU A 47 8.72 3.88 -1.36
C LEU A 47 10.13 3.38 -1.69
N GLN A 48 10.31 2.08 -1.87
CA GLN A 48 11.59 1.48 -2.24
C GLN A 48 12.03 1.96 -3.63
N ASP A 49 11.13 1.91 -4.60
CA ASP A 49 11.41 2.35 -5.98
C ASP A 49 11.73 3.85 -6.04
N GLN A 50 10.93 4.68 -5.37
CA GLN A 50 11.20 6.12 -5.29
C GLN A 50 12.48 6.43 -4.53
N SER A 51 12.83 5.64 -3.50
CA SER A 51 14.07 5.77 -2.76
C SER A 51 15.29 5.43 -3.62
N MET A 52 15.19 4.41 -4.45
CA MET A 52 16.26 4.05 -5.39
C MET A 52 16.47 5.12 -6.44
N PHE A 53 15.42 5.82 -6.87
CA PHE A 53 15.50 6.84 -7.92
C PHE A 53 15.91 8.23 -7.40
N TYR A 54 15.36 8.68 -6.27
CA TYR A 54 15.54 10.02 -5.72
C TYR A 54 16.30 10.05 -4.40
N GLY A 55 16.49 8.91 -3.76
CA GLY A 55 17.11 8.83 -2.45
C GLY A 55 18.60 9.18 -2.46
N ILE A 56 19.15 9.27 -1.27
CA ILE A 56 20.58 9.41 -1.00
C ILE A 56 21.07 8.18 -0.23
N ASP A 57 22.34 7.87 -0.34
CA ASP A 57 22.97 6.70 0.27
C ASP A 57 23.17 6.79 1.79
N LYS A 58 22.99 7.99 2.37
CA LYS A 58 23.22 8.25 3.79
C LYS A 58 22.10 9.05 4.42
N SER A 59 21.75 8.68 5.65
CA SER A 59 20.84 9.47 6.48
C SER A 59 21.62 10.54 7.25
N ARG A 60 21.08 11.74 7.33
CA ARG A 60 21.56 12.82 8.20
C ARG A 60 20.96 12.74 9.62
N PHE A 61 19.89 11.96 9.79
CA PHE A 61 19.18 11.78 11.04
C PHE A 61 19.94 10.75 11.90
N LYS A 62 20.16 11.10 13.15
CA LYS A 62 20.87 10.26 14.13
C LYS A 62 19.94 9.74 15.23
N GLU A 63 18.73 10.27 15.30
CA GLU A 63 17.70 9.89 16.24
C GLU A 63 17.25 8.46 16.00
N ASN A 64 16.76 7.81 17.04
CA ASN A 64 16.14 6.49 16.93
C ASN A 64 14.88 6.57 16.06
N LYS A 65 14.71 5.60 15.19
CA LYS A 65 13.49 5.50 14.38
C LYS A 65 12.29 5.20 15.27
N ARG A 66 11.15 5.78 14.90
CA ARG A 66 9.88 5.56 15.58
C ARG A 66 9.49 4.08 15.57
N ALA A 67 8.99 3.59 16.69
CA ALA A 67 8.35 2.27 16.78
C ALA A 67 6.86 2.47 17.10
N VAL A 68 6.00 1.77 16.37
CA VAL A 68 4.55 1.82 16.55
C VAL A 68 4.04 0.40 16.71
N PRO A 69 3.22 0.11 17.75
CA PRO A 69 2.65 -1.22 17.92
C PRO A 69 1.70 -1.56 16.77
N ASP A 70 1.68 -2.84 16.42
CA ASP A 70 0.78 -3.36 15.42
C ASP A 70 -0.68 -3.26 15.87
N LYS A 71 -1.58 -3.16 14.90
CA LYS A 71 -3.02 -3.02 15.15
C LYS A 71 -3.76 -4.25 14.59
N ASN A 72 -4.84 -4.63 15.23
CA ASN A 72 -5.73 -5.65 14.69
C ASN A 72 -6.71 -4.99 13.71
N MET A 73 -6.50 -5.18 12.42
CA MET A 73 -7.38 -4.67 11.35
C MET A 73 -8.24 -5.78 10.72
N GLY A 74 -8.38 -6.91 11.39
CA GLY A 74 -9.25 -7.99 10.93
C GLY A 74 -8.50 -9.22 10.41
N PRO A 75 -9.23 -10.19 9.83
CA PRO A 75 -8.66 -11.48 9.44
C PRO A 75 -7.80 -11.43 8.18
N LEU A 76 -8.03 -10.44 7.31
CA LEU A 76 -7.39 -10.37 5.99
C LEU A 76 -6.13 -9.50 5.98
N ILE A 77 -5.99 -8.58 6.93
CA ILE A 77 -4.94 -7.56 6.93
C ILE A 77 -3.92 -7.86 8.02
N LYS A 78 -2.68 -8.02 7.64
CA LYS A 78 -1.54 -7.97 8.54
C LYS A 78 -1.02 -6.55 8.62
N THR A 79 -0.78 -6.07 9.82
CA THR A 79 -0.24 -4.74 10.06
C THR A 79 1.22 -4.80 10.51
N GLN A 80 2.00 -3.82 10.07
CA GLN A 80 3.33 -3.51 10.57
C GLN A 80 3.45 -1.98 10.60
N MET A 81 2.82 -1.38 11.61
CA MET A 81 2.55 0.07 11.60
C MET A 81 3.80 0.94 11.71
N THR A 82 4.91 0.40 12.16
CA THR A 82 6.22 1.07 12.12
C THR A 82 6.62 1.46 10.68
N ARG A 83 6.17 0.71 9.66
CA ARG A 83 6.44 0.98 8.24
C ARG A 83 5.52 2.03 7.61
N CYS A 84 4.49 2.47 8.31
CA CYS A 84 3.52 3.44 7.80
C CYS A 84 4.16 4.81 7.52
N ILE A 85 3.90 5.36 6.32
CA ILE A 85 4.37 6.70 5.90
C ILE A 85 3.29 7.78 5.97
N HIS A 86 2.20 7.52 6.64
CA HIS A 86 1.07 8.45 6.87
C HIS A 86 0.46 9.06 5.59
N CYS A 87 0.44 8.32 4.50
CA CYS A 87 -0.13 8.79 3.23
C CYS A 87 -1.66 8.92 3.24
N THR A 88 -2.33 8.37 4.25
CA THR A 88 -3.77 8.38 4.47
C THR A 88 -4.63 7.74 3.36
N ARG A 89 -4.02 7.03 2.40
CA ARG A 89 -4.77 6.36 1.31
C ARG A 89 -5.82 5.40 1.86
N CYS A 90 -5.48 4.60 2.87
CA CYS A 90 -6.39 3.64 3.51
C CYS A 90 -7.59 4.34 4.18
N ILE A 91 -7.37 5.46 4.87
CA ILE A 91 -8.45 6.24 5.51
C ILE A 91 -9.39 6.81 4.45
N ARG A 92 -8.82 7.47 3.43
CA ARG A 92 -9.63 8.07 2.35
C ARG A 92 -10.42 7.02 1.59
N PHE A 93 -9.83 5.86 1.33
CA PHE A 93 -10.57 4.76 0.74
C PHE A 93 -11.75 4.32 1.62
N ALA A 94 -11.50 4.07 2.91
CA ALA A 94 -12.56 3.63 3.82
C ALA A 94 -13.70 4.65 3.93
N THR A 95 -13.39 5.94 4.02
CA THR A 95 -14.39 6.99 4.21
C THR A 95 -15.06 7.44 2.91
N GLU A 96 -14.29 7.62 1.82
CA GLU A 96 -14.77 8.25 0.59
C GLU A 96 -15.31 7.24 -0.43
N ILE A 97 -14.73 6.02 -0.47
CA ILE A 97 -15.10 4.98 -1.44
C ILE A 97 -15.98 3.91 -0.79
N ALA A 98 -15.51 3.30 0.31
CA ALA A 98 -16.25 2.25 1.00
C ALA A 98 -17.42 2.79 1.86
N GLY A 99 -17.41 4.09 2.20
CA GLY A 99 -18.45 4.71 3.00
C GLY A 99 -18.48 4.28 4.47
N VAL A 100 -17.42 3.62 4.96
CA VAL A 100 -17.31 3.07 6.32
C VAL A 100 -16.10 3.67 7.04
N PRO A 101 -16.29 4.59 7.99
CA PRO A 101 -15.20 5.25 8.71
C PRO A 101 -14.65 4.38 9.84
N GLU A 102 -14.25 3.15 9.55
CA GLU A 102 -13.71 2.20 10.53
C GLU A 102 -12.25 2.45 10.88
N ILE A 103 -11.52 3.19 10.03
CA ILE A 103 -10.10 3.48 10.19
C ILE A 103 -9.86 4.98 10.19
N GLY A 104 -9.00 5.45 11.06
CA GLY A 104 -8.70 6.86 11.21
C GLY A 104 -7.25 7.11 11.63
N ALA A 105 -6.93 8.39 11.87
CA ALA A 105 -5.63 8.81 12.37
C ALA A 105 -5.78 9.44 13.76
N ILE A 106 -4.91 9.06 14.67
CA ILE A 106 -4.78 9.67 15.98
C ILE A 106 -3.39 10.31 16.14
N GLY A 107 -3.30 11.32 16.98
CA GLY A 107 -2.05 12.05 17.18
C GLY A 107 -1.72 13.00 16.03
N ARG A 108 -0.51 13.54 16.01
CA ARG A 108 -0.01 14.45 14.98
C ARG A 108 1.51 14.39 14.87
N GLY A 109 2.06 14.85 13.72
CA GLY A 109 3.49 14.84 13.48
C GLY A 109 4.04 13.40 13.47
N GLU A 110 5.16 13.17 14.12
CA GLU A 110 5.78 11.84 14.21
C GLU A 110 4.97 10.85 15.05
N ASP A 111 4.16 11.35 16.00
CA ASP A 111 3.30 10.53 16.86
C ASP A 111 1.97 10.15 16.18
N MET A 112 1.73 10.59 14.95
CA MET A 112 0.54 10.21 14.23
C MET A 112 0.51 8.70 13.98
N GLN A 113 -0.61 8.06 14.29
CA GLN A 113 -0.83 6.64 14.06
C GLN A 113 -2.14 6.41 13.32
N ILE A 114 -2.09 5.48 12.37
CA ILE A 114 -3.30 4.98 11.74
C ILE A 114 -3.82 3.82 12.57
N THR A 115 -5.08 3.86 12.94
CA THR A 115 -5.71 2.84 13.79
C THR A 115 -7.19 2.71 13.48
N THR A 116 -7.79 1.64 13.94
CA THR A 116 -9.23 1.45 13.91
C THR A 116 -9.90 2.10 15.13
N TYR A 117 -11.19 2.38 15.01
CA TYR A 117 -11.97 2.94 16.12
C TYR A 117 -12.07 1.94 17.26
N LEU A 118 -11.66 2.34 18.47
CA LEU A 118 -11.68 1.51 19.68
C LEU A 118 -11.07 0.10 19.50
N GLU A 119 -10.03 -0.01 18.66
CA GLU A 119 -9.35 -1.28 18.36
C GLU A 119 -10.27 -2.38 17.78
N GLN A 120 -11.45 -2.01 17.28
CA GLN A 120 -12.31 -2.93 16.57
C GLN A 120 -11.71 -3.32 15.22
N SER A 121 -11.87 -4.58 14.83
CA SER A 121 -11.43 -5.01 13.50
C SER A 121 -12.32 -4.39 12.42
N MET A 122 -11.73 -4.09 11.26
CA MET A 122 -12.49 -3.68 10.09
C MET A 122 -13.44 -4.80 9.67
N GLN A 123 -14.72 -4.48 9.52
CA GLN A 123 -15.77 -5.43 9.16
C GLN A 123 -16.27 -5.24 7.72
N SER A 124 -15.90 -4.16 7.08
CA SER A 124 -16.27 -3.90 5.69
C SER A 124 -15.77 -5.01 4.78
N GLU A 125 -16.63 -5.48 3.88
CA GLU A 125 -16.28 -6.42 2.82
C GLU A 125 -15.17 -5.87 1.91
N LEU A 126 -15.05 -4.55 1.81
CA LEU A 126 -14.01 -3.85 1.05
C LEU A 126 -12.69 -3.70 1.82
N SER A 127 -12.58 -4.21 3.05
CA SER A 127 -11.41 -3.98 3.91
C SER A 127 -10.09 -4.45 3.29
N ALA A 128 -10.10 -5.52 2.50
CA ALA A 128 -8.90 -6.04 1.85
C ALA A 128 -8.27 -5.08 0.83
N ASN A 129 -9.05 -4.15 0.26
CA ASN A 129 -8.55 -3.17 -0.72
C ASN A 129 -7.45 -2.25 -0.15
N VAL A 130 -7.44 -2.01 1.16
CA VAL A 130 -6.40 -1.17 1.77
C VAL A 130 -5.00 -1.79 1.66
N VAL A 131 -4.90 -3.10 1.44
CA VAL A 131 -3.63 -3.80 1.23
C VAL A 131 -2.97 -3.34 -0.06
N ASP A 132 -3.73 -3.32 -1.17
CA ASP A 132 -3.18 -2.93 -2.47
C ASP A 132 -3.03 -1.41 -2.62
N LEU A 133 -3.81 -0.64 -1.87
CA LEU A 133 -3.68 0.81 -1.82
C LEU A 133 -2.48 1.26 -0.98
N CYS A 134 -1.99 0.41 -0.07
CA CYS A 134 -0.88 0.75 0.79
C CYS A 134 0.44 0.75 -0.01
N PRO A 135 1.14 1.91 -0.14
CA PRO A 135 2.34 2.01 -0.95
C PRO A 135 3.57 1.36 -0.29
N VAL A 136 3.43 0.88 0.93
CA VAL A 136 4.51 0.30 1.73
C VAL A 136 4.02 -0.95 2.47
N GLY A 137 4.92 -1.73 3.05
CA GLY A 137 4.59 -2.94 3.79
C GLY A 137 3.98 -2.72 5.18
N ALA A 138 3.21 -1.64 5.36
CA ALA A 138 2.50 -1.36 6.60
C ALA A 138 1.20 -2.15 6.71
N LEU A 139 0.50 -2.34 5.60
CA LEU A 139 -0.70 -3.17 5.48
C LEU A 139 -0.43 -4.19 4.38
N THR A 140 -0.46 -5.46 4.72
CA THR A 140 -0.19 -6.57 3.81
C THR A 140 -1.25 -7.65 3.92
N SER A 141 -1.35 -8.50 2.91
CA SER A 141 -2.30 -9.62 2.90
C SER A 141 -1.89 -10.66 3.93
N LYS A 142 -2.69 -10.86 4.97
CA LYS A 142 -2.39 -11.81 6.04
C LYS A 142 -2.26 -13.26 5.54
N PRO A 143 -3.06 -13.73 4.57
CA PRO A 143 -2.87 -15.06 3.97
C PRO A 143 -1.59 -15.24 3.17
N TYR A 144 -0.99 -14.14 2.68
CA TYR A 144 0.18 -14.18 1.80
C TYR A 144 1.50 -13.85 2.51
N VAL A 145 1.45 -13.44 3.77
CA VAL A 145 2.64 -13.02 4.52
C VAL A 145 3.71 -14.10 4.53
N PHE A 146 4.92 -13.75 4.05
CA PHE A 146 6.12 -14.61 3.97
C PHE A 146 5.98 -15.86 3.09
N GLU A 147 5.02 -15.90 2.15
CA GLU A 147 4.82 -17.04 1.26
C GLU A 147 5.80 -17.10 0.10
N ALA A 148 6.01 -15.96 -0.57
CA ALA A 148 6.94 -15.84 -1.70
C ALA A 148 7.34 -14.38 -1.95
N ARG A 149 8.43 -14.20 -2.71
CA ARG A 149 8.85 -12.88 -3.16
C ARG A 149 8.27 -12.56 -4.55
N PRO A 150 8.01 -11.28 -4.87
CA PRO A 150 7.40 -10.89 -6.15
C PRO A 150 8.18 -11.36 -7.38
N TRP A 151 9.50 -11.47 -7.28
CA TRP A 151 10.36 -11.93 -8.38
C TRP A 151 10.42 -13.45 -8.55
N GLU A 152 9.93 -14.20 -7.57
CA GLU A 152 9.83 -15.66 -7.63
C GLU A 152 8.53 -16.13 -8.31
N LEU A 153 7.56 -15.20 -8.45
CA LEU A 153 6.22 -15.53 -8.92
C LEU A 153 6.11 -15.47 -10.45
N LYS A 154 5.46 -16.49 -11.00
CA LYS A 154 5.00 -16.47 -12.38
C LYS A 154 3.65 -15.74 -12.43
N LYS A 155 3.60 -14.67 -13.22
CA LYS A 155 2.43 -13.81 -13.38
C LYS A 155 1.65 -14.23 -14.62
N THR A 156 0.37 -14.55 -14.46
CA THR A 156 -0.53 -14.94 -15.56
C THR A 156 -1.79 -14.08 -15.54
N GLU A 157 -2.05 -13.39 -16.62
CA GLU A 157 -3.27 -12.59 -16.77
C GLU A 157 -4.47 -13.51 -17.05
N SER A 158 -5.61 -13.20 -16.45
CA SER A 158 -6.83 -13.98 -16.53
C SER A 158 -8.06 -13.10 -16.30
N ILE A 159 -9.22 -13.73 -16.32
CA ILE A 159 -10.50 -13.11 -16.04
C ILE A 159 -11.10 -13.79 -14.81
N ASP A 160 -11.69 -13.01 -13.92
CA ASP A 160 -12.40 -13.55 -12.75
C ASP A 160 -13.71 -14.23 -13.21
N VAL A 161 -13.76 -15.53 -12.99
CA VAL A 161 -14.95 -16.35 -13.34
C VAL A 161 -16.05 -16.30 -12.27
N MET A 162 -15.75 -15.75 -11.10
CA MET A 162 -16.71 -15.57 -9.99
C MET A 162 -17.47 -14.24 -10.11
N ASP A 163 -17.01 -13.35 -11.00
CA ASP A 163 -17.60 -12.05 -11.24
C ASP A 163 -18.37 -12.02 -12.56
N ALA A 164 -19.63 -11.57 -12.50
CA ALA A 164 -20.49 -11.47 -13.67
C ALA A 164 -20.02 -10.44 -14.73
N ILE A 165 -19.18 -9.47 -14.32
CA ILE A 165 -18.62 -8.44 -15.19
C ILE A 165 -17.38 -8.97 -15.94
N GLY A 166 -16.75 -10.03 -15.44
CA GLY A 166 -15.52 -10.57 -16.00
C GLY A 166 -14.32 -9.69 -15.73
N SER A 167 -14.14 -9.27 -14.48
CA SER A 167 -13.02 -8.42 -14.05
C SER A 167 -11.67 -9.01 -14.43
N ASN A 168 -10.77 -8.16 -14.91
CA ASN A 168 -9.42 -8.58 -15.27
C ASN A 168 -8.56 -8.78 -14.03
N ILE A 169 -7.93 -9.94 -13.94
CA ILE A 169 -7.11 -10.33 -12.80
C ILE A 169 -5.75 -10.85 -13.25
N ARG A 170 -4.79 -10.83 -12.33
CA ARG A 170 -3.50 -11.48 -12.46
C ARG A 170 -3.38 -12.55 -11.40
N VAL A 171 -3.15 -13.76 -11.83
CA VAL A 171 -2.89 -14.91 -10.97
C VAL A 171 -1.38 -15.07 -10.83
N ASP A 172 -0.88 -14.95 -9.62
CA ASP A 172 0.53 -15.11 -9.29
C ASP A 172 0.75 -16.51 -8.68
N THR A 173 1.55 -17.33 -9.35
CA THR A 173 1.86 -18.71 -8.95
C THR A 173 3.34 -18.88 -8.61
N TYR A 174 3.60 -19.75 -7.64
CA TYR A 174 4.93 -20.31 -7.37
C TYR A 174 4.87 -21.81 -7.64
N ASP A 175 5.67 -22.28 -8.55
CA ASP A 175 5.55 -23.63 -9.12
C ASP A 175 4.11 -23.89 -9.64
N TRP A 176 3.40 -24.80 -9.03
CA TRP A 176 2.02 -25.19 -9.40
C TRP A 176 0.97 -24.62 -8.43
N GLU A 177 1.38 -23.86 -7.42
CA GLU A 177 0.47 -23.32 -6.41
C GLU A 177 0.13 -21.86 -6.67
N VAL A 178 -1.15 -21.53 -6.64
CA VAL A 178 -1.62 -20.13 -6.67
C VAL A 178 -1.33 -19.49 -5.33
N LYS A 179 -0.49 -18.46 -5.32
CA LYS A 179 -0.11 -17.74 -4.10
C LYS A 179 -0.98 -16.52 -3.85
N ARG A 180 -1.34 -15.79 -4.90
CA ARG A 180 -2.25 -14.65 -4.79
C ARG A 180 -2.90 -14.34 -6.13
N VAL A 181 -4.02 -13.62 -6.05
CA VAL A 181 -4.70 -13.04 -7.20
C VAL A 181 -4.77 -11.53 -6.98
N LEU A 182 -4.39 -10.76 -7.99
CA LEU A 182 -4.33 -9.32 -7.94
C LEU A 182 -5.15 -8.71 -9.08
N PRO A 183 -5.66 -7.47 -8.93
CA PRO A 183 -6.36 -6.79 -10.01
C PRO A 183 -5.42 -6.40 -11.14
N ILE A 184 -5.95 -6.37 -12.35
CA ILE A 184 -5.36 -5.65 -13.49
C ILE A 184 -6.28 -4.49 -13.80
N ILE A 185 -5.72 -3.28 -13.90
CA ILE A 185 -6.48 -2.09 -14.26
C ILE A 185 -6.95 -2.22 -15.70
N ASN A 186 -8.26 -2.24 -15.88
CA ASN A 186 -8.92 -2.08 -17.15
C ASN A 186 -10.09 -1.11 -16.95
N GLU A 187 -9.89 0.16 -17.30
CA GLU A 187 -10.86 1.23 -17.04
C GLU A 187 -12.21 0.99 -17.70
N ASP A 188 -12.26 0.22 -18.79
CA ASP A 188 -13.50 -0.11 -19.50
C ASP A 188 -14.34 -1.19 -18.81
N ILE A 189 -13.73 -2.01 -17.96
CA ILE A 189 -14.37 -3.19 -17.34
C ILE A 189 -14.38 -3.08 -15.83
N ASN A 190 -13.23 -2.84 -15.22
CA ASN A 190 -13.07 -2.82 -13.77
C ASN A 190 -12.18 -1.69 -13.28
N ALA A 191 -12.73 -0.83 -12.44
CA ALA A 191 -11.94 0.09 -11.64
C ALA A 191 -11.18 -0.67 -10.53
N VAL A 192 -10.03 -0.15 -10.10
CA VAL A 192 -9.11 -0.81 -9.15
C VAL A 192 -9.78 -1.31 -7.86
N SER A 193 -10.76 -0.60 -7.36
CA SER A 193 -11.46 -0.93 -6.13
C SER A 193 -12.38 -2.14 -6.20
N TYR A 194 -12.78 -2.56 -7.39
CA TYR A 194 -13.77 -3.61 -7.57
C TYR A 194 -13.18 -5.02 -7.50
N THR A 195 -11.95 -5.21 -7.92
CA THR A 195 -11.32 -6.53 -8.04
C THR A 195 -11.01 -7.21 -6.71
N HIS A 196 -11.06 -6.49 -5.60
CA HIS A 196 -10.80 -7.03 -4.27
C HIS A 196 -12.02 -7.52 -3.52
N LEU A 197 -13.20 -7.33 -4.07
CA LEU A 197 -14.44 -7.86 -3.50
C LEU A 197 -14.48 -9.40 -3.49
N THR A 198 -13.68 -10.04 -4.31
CA THR A 198 -13.89 -11.45 -4.63
C THR A 198 -12.92 -12.41 -3.97
N LEU A 199 -11.92 -11.96 -3.19
CA LEU A 199 -10.91 -12.90 -2.78
C LEU A 199 -10.42 -12.79 -1.34
N PRO A 200 -10.83 -13.73 -0.51
CA PRO A 200 -9.90 -14.44 0.34
C PRO A 200 -9.32 -15.63 -0.46
N THR A 201 -8.22 -15.43 -1.16
CA THR A 201 -7.58 -16.41 -2.06
C THR A 201 -7.02 -17.66 -1.38
N LYS A 202 -7.26 -17.87 -0.11
CA LYS A 202 -6.97 -19.12 0.60
C LYS A 202 -8.22 -19.66 1.29
N ARG A 203 -9.22 -20.03 0.51
CA ARG A 203 -10.27 -20.96 0.93
C ARG A 203 -10.59 -21.92 -0.20
N ILE A 204 -9.56 -22.63 -0.62
CA ILE A 204 -9.70 -23.93 -1.26
C ILE A 204 -8.75 -24.88 -0.57
#